data_f9d54c0a2a1e230dc19daf5b58a7a720
#
_entry.id   f9d54c0a2a1e230dc19daf5b58a7a720
#
_cell.length_a   1.000
_cell.length_b   1.000
_cell.length_c   1.000
_cell.angle_alpha   90.00
_cell.angle_beta   90.00
_cell.angle_gamma   90.00
#
_symmetry.space_group_name_H-M   'P 1'
#
loop_
_entity.id
_entity.type
_entity.pdbx_description
1 polymer ?
#
loop_
_entity_poly.entity_id
_entity_poly.type
_entity_poly.pdbx_seq_one_letter_code
_entity_poly.pdbx_strand_id
1 'polypeptide(L)'
;DEKSGSCSVLYLAIGGELSGALCISDPPRKEAKQAIDMLKKQGIKNVVMLTGDSYRAAKATAAMLGITDYKCQVLPEDKHRYVEEMKQNGQKVIMVGDGINDTPALAAANVSVAMNDASDIARETADITIKGSDLRALVRVRKLSKDLMKRINKNYRFIIAFNSALLLSGFMGVIQPSVSAFLHNASTMMICAKSMTPLTKKNDKGKALSLPEKAEQ
;
A
#
# COMPACT_ATOMS: atom_id res chain seq x y z
N ASP A 1 -4.05 26.46 27.49
CA ASP A 1 -3.27 25.20 27.59
C ASP A 1 -3.97 23.92 27.10
N GLU A 2 -5.31 23.89 27.04
CA GLU A 2 -6.04 22.70 26.58
C GLU A 2 -6.16 22.53 25.05
N LYS A 3 -5.94 23.60 24.28
CA LYS A 3 -6.01 23.55 22.80
C LYS A 3 -4.71 23.09 22.11
N SER A 4 -3.62 22.91 22.86
CA SER A 4 -2.28 22.60 22.29
C SER A 4 -2.01 21.10 22.10
N GLY A 5 -3.02 20.22 22.22
CA GLY A 5 -2.83 18.78 22.21
C GLY A 5 -2.33 18.16 20.89
N SER A 6 -2.47 18.87 19.76
CA SER A 6 -2.13 18.34 18.43
C SER A 6 -1.34 19.32 17.56
N CYS A 7 -0.70 20.32 18.14
CA CYS A 7 0.08 21.29 17.36
C CYS A 7 1.53 21.39 17.83
N SER A 8 2.41 21.71 16.88
CA SER A 8 3.78 22.14 17.16
C SER A 8 3.77 23.62 17.53
N VAL A 9 4.31 23.97 18.69
CA VAL A 9 4.33 25.34 19.16
C VAL A 9 5.67 25.98 18.85
N LEU A 10 5.64 27.07 18.11
CA LEU A 10 6.80 27.93 17.86
C LEU A 10 6.71 29.16 18.80
N TYR A 11 7.73 29.37 19.59
CA TYR A 11 7.80 30.52 20.49
C TYR A 11 8.58 31.66 19.83
N LEU A 12 8.02 32.86 19.86
CA LEU A 12 8.66 34.08 19.41
C LEU A 12 9.15 34.86 20.64
N ALA A 13 10.45 35.10 20.70
CA ALA A 13 11.06 35.98 21.73
C ALA A 13 11.63 37.22 21.07
N ILE A 14 11.37 38.38 21.64
CA ILE A 14 11.93 39.70 21.24
C ILE A 14 12.61 40.31 22.43
N GLY A 15 13.89 40.65 22.27
CA GLY A 15 14.69 41.23 23.37
C GLY A 15 14.89 40.31 24.57
N GLY A 16 14.75 38.98 24.40
CA GLY A 16 14.87 37.99 25.48
C GLY A 16 13.55 37.69 26.21
N GLU A 17 12.45 38.38 25.85
CA GLU A 17 11.14 38.17 26.44
C GLU A 17 10.22 37.42 25.47
N LEU A 18 9.40 36.48 25.98
CA LEU A 18 8.43 35.74 25.19
C LEU A 18 7.32 36.70 24.71
N SER A 19 7.32 37.01 23.42
CA SER A 19 6.38 37.95 22.79
C SER A 19 5.20 37.29 22.13
N GLY A 20 5.28 35.97 21.83
CA GLY A 20 4.17 35.26 21.23
C GLY A 20 4.43 33.75 21.09
N ALA A 21 3.37 33.00 20.80
CA ALA A 21 3.43 31.59 20.46
C ALA A 21 2.56 31.32 19.24
N LEU A 22 3.14 30.67 18.24
CA LEU A 22 2.44 30.24 17.03
C LEU A 22 2.21 28.72 17.11
N CYS A 23 0.95 28.32 16.99
CA CYS A 23 0.57 26.91 16.97
C CYS A 23 0.38 26.46 15.52
N ILE A 24 1.25 25.56 15.07
CA ILE A 24 1.20 24.96 13.73
C ILE A 24 0.56 23.59 13.86
N SER A 25 -0.56 23.39 13.19
CA SER A 25 -1.28 22.12 13.17
C SER A 25 -1.28 21.59 11.74
N ASP A 26 -0.85 20.34 11.57
CA ASP A 26 -0.93 19.60 10.30
C ASP A 26 -1.87 18.38 10.53
N PRO A 27 -3.18 18.56 10.31
CA PRO A 27 -4.12 17.50 10.57
C PRO A 27 -3.95 16.36 9.53
N PRO A 28 -4.14 15.10 9.94
CA PRO A 28 -4.10 14.00 9.01
C PRO A 28 -5.21 14.13 7.96
N ARG A 29 -4.97 13.61 6.77
CA ARG A 29 -5.96 13.60 5.67
C ARG A 29 -7.26 12.95 6.12
N LYS A 30 -8.39 13.51 5.73
CA LYS A 30 -9.74 13.06 6.17
C LYS A 30 -9.99 11.58 5.88
N GLU A 31 -9.47 11.08 4.75
CA GLU A 31 -9.61 9.69 4.33
C GLU A 31 -8.58 8.73 4.95
N ALA A 32 -7.56 9.24 5.65
CA ALA A 32 -6.43 8.43 6.10
C ALA A 32 -6.86 7.27 7.03
N LYS A 33 -7.65 7.57 8.05
CA LYS A 33 -8.17 6.54 8.98
C LYS A 33 -8.88 5.41 8.25
N GLN A 34 -9.74 5.78 7.31
CA GLN A 34 -10.52 4.83 6.55
C GLN A 34 -9.66 4.00 5.59
N ALA A 35 -8.66 4.62 4.94
CA ALA A 35 -7.71 3.91 4.10
C ALA A 35 -6.94 2.87 4.93
N ILE A 36 -6.49 3.22 6.14
CA ILE A 36 -5.82 2.32 7.09
C ILE A 36 -6.72 1.14 7.46
N ASP A 37 -7.97 1.40 7.85
CA ASP A 37 -8.93 0.35 8.19
C ASP A 37 -9.19 -0.61 7.02
N MET A 38 -9.29 -0.08 5.80
CA MET A 38 -9.45 -0.88 4.59
C MET A 38 -8.21 -1.72 4.28
N LEU A 39 -7.00 -1.19 4.48
CA LEU A 39 -5.75 -1.94 4.31
C LEU A 39 -5.65 -3.09 5.33
N LYS A 40 -6.01 -2.84 6.60
CA LYS A 40 -6.09 -3.88 7.63
C LYS A 40 -7.09 -4.99 7.23
N LYS A 41 -8.28 -4.64 6.75
CA LYS A 41 -9.28 -5.59 6.21
C LYS A 41 -8.76 -6.37 5.00
N GLN A 42 -7.84 -5.82 4.23
CA GLN A 42 -7.19 -6.50 3.10
C GLN A 42 -5.98 -7.36 3.52
N GLY A 43 -5.71 -7.51 4.83
CA GLY A 43 -4.70 -8.40 5.37
C GLY A 43 -3.34 -7.74 5.59
N ILE A 44 -3.25 -6.42 5.66
CA ILE A 44 -2.10 -5.74 6.26
C ILE A 44 -2.20 -5.92 7.77
N LYS A 45 -1.23 -6.63 8.35
CA LYS A 45 -1.27 -7.00 9.77
C LYS A 45 -0.94 -5.80 10.66
N ASN A 46 0.14 -5.11 10.34
CA ASN A 46 0.65 -3.99 11.13
C ASN A 46 0.73 -2.74 10.25
N VAL A 47 0.31 -1.62 10.82
CA VAL A 47 0.50 -0.29 10.22
C VAL A 47 1.28 0.53 11.23
N VAL A 48 2.44 1.01 10.82
CA VAL A 48 3.36 1.79 11.66
C VAL A 48 3.48 3.19 11.10
N MET A 49 3.39 4.19 11.95
CA MET A 49 3.63 5.58 11.59
C MET A 49 5.05 5.98 12.02
N LEU A 50 5.85 6.45 11.06
CA LEU A 50 7.19 6.99 11.30
C LEU A 50 7.14 8.50 11.03
N THR A 51 7.36 9.31 12.07
CA THR A 51 7.28 10.77 11.95
C THR A 51 8.44 11.47 12.66
N GLY A 52 8.87 12.61 12.11
CA GLY A 52 9.80 13.52 12.77
C GLY A 52 9.17 14.35 13.87
N ASP A 53 7.85 14.33 14.02
CA ASP A 53 7.11 15.13 14.98
C ASP A 53 7.44 14.78 16.44
N SER A 54 7.07 15.68 17.33
CA SER A 54 7.16 15.48 18.77
C SER A 54 6.27 14.30 19.22
N TYR A 55 6.65 13.67 20.33
CA TYR A 55 5.86 12.56 20.91
C TYR A 55 4.38 12.91 21.10
N ARG A 56 4.08 14.13 21.54
CA ARG A 56 2.71 14.61 21.80
C ARG A 56 1.89 14.66 20.50
N ALA A 57 2.44 15.24 19.44
CA ALA A 57 1.80 15.34 18.14
C ALA A 57 1.62 13.94 17.50
N ALA A 58 2.67 13.14 17.53
CA ALA A 58 2.64 11.77 17.01
C ALA A 58 1.58 10.90 17.72
N LYS A 59 1.50 10.96 19.05
CA LYS A 59 0.49 10.24 19.84
C LYS A 59 -0.94 10.68 19.49
N ALA A 60 -1.18 11.98 19.36
CA ALA A 60 -2.50 12.50 18.99
C ALA A 60 -2.91 12.05 17.59
N THR A 61 -2.00 12.15 16.61
CA THR A 61 -2.23 11.72 15.23
C THR A 61 -2.47 10.21 15.14
N ALA A 62 -1.66 9.40 15.83
CA ALA A 62 -1.82 7.96 15.87
C ALA A 62 -3.18 7.55 16.45
N ALA A 63 -3.62 8.20 17.52
CA ALA A 63 -4.94 7.96 18.12
C ALA A 63 -6.08 8.31 17.14
N MET A 64 -6.01 9.45 16.45
CA MET A 64 -6.99 9.84 15.43
C MET A 64 -7.08 8.82 14.28
N LEU A 65 -5.93 8.27 13.86
CA LEU A 65 -5.84 7.32 12.76
C LEU A 65 -6.12 5.86 13.18
N GLY A 66 -6.20 5.57 14.47
CA GLY A 66 -6.35 4.19 14.98
C GLY A 66 -5.09 3.34 14.73
N ILE A 67 -3.92 3.98 14.79
CA ILE A 67 -2.60 3.34 14.71
C ILE A 67 -2.09 3.11 16.13
N THR A 68 -1.70 1.88 16.45
CA THR A 68 -1.14 1.50 17.75
C THR A 68 0.37 1.63 17.78
N ASP A 69 1.02 1.38 16.63
CA ASP A 69 2.47 1.36 16.51
C ASP A 69 2.96 2.63 15.81
N TYR A 70 3.69 3.47 16.53
CA TYR A 70 4.26 4.69 15.95
C TYR A 70 5.64 4.98 16.55
N LYS A 71 6.49 5.61 15.75
CA LYS A 71 7.78 6.15 16.15
C LYS A 71 7.77 7.65 15.89
N CYS A 72 8.14 8.43 16.87
CA CYS A 72 8.23 9.89 16.81
C CYS A 72 9.69 10.35 16.84
N GLN A 73 9.95 11.60 16.47
CA GLN A 73 11.27 12.19 16.42
C GLN A 73 12.28 11.36 15.61
N VAL A 74 11.79 10.72 14.54
CA VAL A 74 12.57 9.80 13.72
C VAL A 74 13.31 10.60 12.64
N LEU A 75 14.63 10.47 12.60
CA LEU A 75 15.46 11.03 11.53
C LEU A 75 15.32 10.19 10.26
N PRO A 76 15.67 10.73 9.08
CA PRO A 76 15.62 9.98 7.81
C PRO A 76 16.39 8.65 7.86
N GLU A 77 17.57 8.66 8.48
CA GLU A 77 18.42 7.47 8.65
C GLU A 77 17.78 6.42 9.56
N ASP A 78 17.05 6.85 10.58
CA ASP A 78 16.36 5.95 11.48
C ASP A 78 15.16 5.27 10.78
N LYS A 79 14.49 5.97 9.87
CA LYS A 79 13.42 5.38 9.04
C LYS A 79 13.96 4.24 8.19
N HIS A 80 15.11 4.46 7.54
CA HIS A 80 15.80 3.43 6.76
C HIS A 80 16.14 2.21 7.63
N ARG A 81 16.82 2.46 8.77
CA ARG A 81 17.20 1.40 9.70
C ARG A 81 16.01 0.60 10.21
N TYR A 82 14.91 1.27 10.53
CA TYR A 82 13.69 0.60 10.96
C TYR A 82 13.12 -0.34 9.87
N VAL A 83 13.09 0.10 8.62
CA VAL A 83 12.65 -0.73 7.49
C VAL A 83 13.55 -1.96 7.31
N GLU A 84 14.86 -1.78 7.38
CA GLU A 84 15.83 -2.88 7.31
C GLU A 84 15.65 -3.90 8.44
N GLU A 85 15.49 -3.43 9.67
CA GLU A 85 15.24 -4.26 10.84
C GLU A 85 13.97 -5.12 10.68
N MET A 86 12.87 -4.52 10.20
CA MET A 86 11.64 -5.25 9.93
C MET A 86 11.83 -6.34 8.86
N LYS A 87 12.62 -6.06 7.81
CA LYS A 87 12.94 -7.04 6.77
C LYS A 87 13.80 -8.19 7.32
N GLN A 88 14.81 -7.89 8.14
CA GLN A 88 15.67 -8.89 8.80
C GLN A 88 14.84 -9.81 9.70
N ASN A 89 13.79 -9.28 10.33
CA ASN A 89 12.81 -10.04 11.11
C ASN A 89 11.82 -10.84 10.24
N GLY A 90 12.07 -10.96 8.94
CA GLY A 90 11.25 -11.74 8.00
C GLY A 90 9.93 -11.07 7.59
N GLN A 91 9.72 -9.81 7.93
CA GLN A 91 8.51 -9.08 7.56
C GLN A 91 8.61 -8.54 6.13
N LYS A 92 7.48 -8.47 5.44
CA LYS A 92 7.36 -7.80 4.14
C LYS A 92 6.86 -6.38 4.36
N VAL A 93 7.68 -5.42 4.03
CA VAL A 93 7.46 -4.00 4.31
C VAL A 93 6.98 -3.28 3.05
N ILE A 94 5.88 -2.55 3.17
CA ILE A 94 5.44 -1.55 2.20
C ILE A 94 5.74 -0.19 2.83
N MET A 95 6.63 0.58 2.23
CA MET A 95 6.92 1.96 2.65
C MET A 95 6.12 2.93 1.80
N VAL A 96 5.45 3.87 2.45
CA VAL A 96 4.72 4.97 1.79
C VAL A 96 5.35 6.28 2.25
N GLY A 97 5.78 7.09 1.32
CA GLY A 97 6.44 8.37 1.60
C GLY A 97 6.15 9.41 0.52
N ASP A 98 6.46 10.66 0.81
CA ASP A 98 6.23 11.80 -0.09
C ASP A 98 7.44 12.73 -0.22
N GLY A 99 8.45 12.59 0.63
CA GLY A 99 9.60 13.47 0.71
C GLY A 99 10.93 12.87 0.30
N ILE A 100 11.90 13.76 0.05
CA ILE A 100 13.31 13.39 -0.19
C ILE A 100 13.86 12.62 1.01
N ASN A 101 13.44 13.02 2.22
CA ASN A 101 13.87 12.41 3.48
C ASN A 101 13.43 10.95 3.64
N ASP A 102 12.44 10.50 2.88
CA ASP A 102 11.95 9.12 2.90
C ASP A 102 12.63 8.23 1.84
N THR A 103 13.39 8.82 0.92
CA THR A 103 14.05 8.10 -0.19
C THR A 103 14.89 6.90 0.28
N PRO A 104 15.74 7.00 1.31
CA PRO A 104 16.49 5.84 1.80
C PRO A 104 15.59 4.72 2.33
N ALA A 105 14.51 5.07 3.03
CA ALA A 105 13.55 4.10 3.57
C ALA A 105 12.69 3.47 2.45
N LEU A 106 12.32 4.25 1.42
CA LEU A 106 11.64 3.76 0.22
C LEU A 106 12.50 2.73 -0.51
N ALA A 107 13.79 3.04 -0.76
CA ALA A 107 14.72 2.14 -1.41
C ALA A 107 14.94 0.83 -0.63
N ALA A 108 14.91 0.89 0.69
CA ALA A 108 15.08 -0.29 1.55
C ALA A 108 13.87 -1.21 1.58
N ALA A 109 12.66 -0.73 1.30
CA ALA A 109 11.42 -1.48 1.44
C ALA A 109 11.29 -2.64 0.42
N ASN A 110 10.40 -3.61 0.70
CA ASN A 110 10.06 -4.64 -0.29
C ASN A 110 9.14 -4.11 -1.40
N VAL A 111 8.35 -3.09 -1.07
CA VAL A 111 7.52 -2.33 -2.01
C VAL A 111 7.53 -0.89 -1.54
N SER A 112 7.91 0.01 -2.42
CA SER A 112 7.95 1.45 -2.18
C SER A 112 6.84 2.16 -2.93
N VAL A 113 6.17 3.10 -2.26
CA VAL A 113 5.05 3.86 -2.80
C VAL A 113 5.29 5.34 -2.58
N ALA A 114 5.42 6.10 -3.67
CA ALA A 114 5.48 7.55 -3.63
C ALA A 114 4.09 8.16 -3.90
N MET A 115 3.72 9.13 -3.07
CA MET A 115 2.50 9.91 -3.29
C MET A 115 2.74 11.03 -4.31
N ASN A 116 1.68 11.60 -4.88
CA ASN A 116 1.78 12.63 -5.94
C ASN A 116 2.56 13.89 -5.51
N ASP A 117 2.54 14.18 -4.22
CA ASP A 117 3.27 15.32 -3.63
C ASP A 117 4.76 14.98 -3.39
N ALA A 118 5.17 13.76 -3.73
CA ALA A 118 6.54 13.31 -3.58
C ALA A 118 7.49 14.09 -4.49
N SER A 119 8.70 14.30 -3.98
CA SER A 119 9.80 14.84 -4.78
C SER A 119 10.10 13.96 -5.99
N ASP A 120 10.71 14.54 -7.02
CA ASP A 120 11.07 13.79 -8.22
C ASP A 120 11.98 12.59 -7.88
N ILE A 121 12.92 12.76 -6.96
CA ILE A 121 13.82 11.71 -6.50
C ILE A 121 13.04 10.57 -5.80
N ALA A 122 12.08 10.89 -4.95
CA ALA A 122 11.26 9.88 -4.29
C ALA A 122 10.38 9.12 -5.29
N ARG A 123 9.89 9.81 -6.34
CA ARG A 123 9.11 9.17 -7.43
C ARG A 123 9.95 8.26 -8.30
N GLU A 124 11.20 8.60 -8.57
CA GLU A 124 12.13 7.74 -9.34
C GLU A 124 12.55 6.51 -8.55
N THR A 125 12.64 6.62 -7.22
CA THR A 125 13.04 5.50 -6.34
C THR A 125 11.89 4.53 -6.06
N ALA A 126 10.64 4.99 -6.17
CA ALA A 126 9.48 4.20 -5.78
C ALA A 126 9.04 3.21 -6.87
N ASP A 127 8.70 1.97 -6.46
CA ASP A 127 8.10 0.96 -7.34
C ASP A 127 6.72 1.38 -7.86
N ILE A 128 6.00 2.17 -7.06
CA ILE A 128 4.63 2.61 -7.37
C ILE A 128 4.52 4.10 -7.11
N THR A 129 4.09 4.85 -8.12
CA THR A 129 3.73 6.26 -7.96
C THR A 129 2.21 6.42 -8.04
N ILE A 130 1.62 7.01 -7.01
CA ILE A 130 0.19 7.29 -6.94
C ILE A 130 -0.05 8.75 -7.33
N LYS A 131 -0.75 8.98 -8.44
CA LYS A 131 -1.19 10.33 -8.83
C LYS A 131 -2.34 10.77 -7.94
N GLY A 132 -2.17 11.91 -7.28
CA GLY A 132 -3.14 12.48 -6.34
C GLY A 132 -2.81 12.15 -4.88
N SER A 133 -3.39 12.93 -3.99
CA SER A 133 -3.14 12.87 -2.54
C SER A 133 -4.04 11.84 -1.81
N ASP A 134 -4.93 11.14 -2.53
CA ASP A 134 -5.92 10.23 -1.95
C ASP A 134 -5.34 8.86 -1.60
N LEU A 135 -5.16 8.59 -0.31
CA LEU A 135 -4.67 7.31 0.22
C LEU A 135 -5.56 6.10 -0.16
N ARG A 136 -6.81 6.32 -0.56
CA ARG A 136 -7.67 5.23 -1.06
C ARG A 136 -7.14 4.61 -2.36
N ALA A 137 -6.28 5.33 -3.09
CA ALA A 137 -5.59 4.77 -4.25
C ALA A 137 -4.71 3.58 -3.86
N LEU A 138 -4.00 3.66 -2.73
CA LEU A 138 -3.20 2.54 -2.20
C LEU A 138 -4.07 1.31 -1.91
N VAL A 139 -5.27 1.51 -1.35
CA VAL A 139 -6.24 0.44 -1.12
C VAL A 139 -6.67 -0.22 -2.43
N ARG A 140 -6.90 0.58 -3.49
CA ARG A 140 -7.25 0.08 -4.83
C ARG A 140 -6.11 -0.74 -5.45
N VAL A 141 -4.87 -0.23 -5.37
CA VAL A 141 -3.68 -0.95 -5.85
C VAL A 141 -3.53 -2.29 -5.14
N ARG A 142 -3.68 -2.31 -3.81
CA ARG A 142 -3.61 -3.54 -3.02
C ARG A 142 -4.71 -4.54 -3.42
N LYS A 143 -5.93 -4.09 -3.64
CA LYS A 143 -7.04 -4.94 -4.12
C LYS A 143 -6.73 -5.52 -5.49
N LEU A 144 -6.27 -4.68 -6.42
CA LEU A 144 -5.90 -5.09 -7.77
C LEU A 144 -4.80 -6.16 -7.76
N SER A 145 -3.75 -5.95 -6.95
CA SER A 145 -2.67 -6.93 -6.75
C SER A 145 -3.20 -8.28 -6.26
N LYS A 146 -4.10 -8.28 -5.26
CA LYS A 146 -4.71 -9.53 -4.76
C LYS A 146 -5.56 -10.24 -5.82
N ASP A 147 -6.33 -9.49 -6.59
CA ASP A 147 -7.18 -10.06 -7.64
C ASP A 147 -6.33 -10.60 -8.81
N LEU A 148 -5.22 -9.94 -9.14
CA LEU A 148 -4.24 -10.43 -10.10
C LEU A 148 -3.61 -11.75 -9.61
N MET A 149 -3.15 -11.81 -8.37
CA MET A 149 -2.56 -13.03 -7.81
C MET A 149 -3.55 -14.19 -7.75
N LYS A 150 -4.84 -13.92 -7.46
CA LYS A 150 -5.89 -14.95 -7.55
C LYS A 150 -6.05 -15.49 -8.97
N ARG A 151 -6.03 -14.62 -9.98
CA ARG A 151 -6.09 -15.01 -11.39
C ARG A 151 -4.88 -15.86 -11.77
N ILE A 152 -3.66 -15.42 -11.44
CA ILE A 152 -2.43 -16.15 -11.71
C ILE A 152 -2.49 -17.54 -11.09
N ASN A 153 -2.81 -17.66 -9.81
CA ASN A 153 -2.87 -18.93 -9.10
C ASN A 153 -3.97 -19.85 -9.68
N LYS A 154 -5.12 -19.31 -10.10
CA LYS A 154 -6.18 -20.08 -10.72
C LYS A 154 -5.75 -20.63 -12.09
N ASN A 155 -5.11 -19.79 -12.90
CA ASN A 155 -4.59 -20.21 -14.20
C ASN A 155 -3.48 -21.27 -14.02
N TYR A 156 -2.57 -21.06 -13.09
CA TYR A 156 -1.48 -22.00 -12.80
C TYR A 156 -2.01 -23.38 -12.37
N ARG A 157 -2.97 -23.42 -11.44
CA ARG A 157 -3.60 -24.67 -11.02
C ARG A 157 -4.29 -25.40 -12.19
N PHE A 158 -4.99 -24.65 -13.05
CA PHE A 158 -5.64 -25.21 -14.21
C PHE A 158 -4.60 -25.79 -15.19
N ILE A 159 -3.51 -25.06 -15.48
CA ILE A 159 -2.44 -25.52 -16.38
C ILE A 159 -1.85 -26.84 -15.87
N ILE A 160 -1.49 -26.90 -14.60
CA ILE A 160 -0.89 -28.12 -14.04
C ILE A 160 -1.88 -29.28 -14.09
N ALA A 161 -3.10 -29.09 -13.61
CA ALA A 161 -4.11 -30.16 -13.56
C ALA A 161 -4.43 -30.67 -14.96
N PHE A 162 -4.65 -29.78 -15.92
CA PHE A 162 -5.00 -30.14 -17.29
C PHE A 162 -3.86 -30.87 -18.01
N ASN A 163 -2.64 -30.34 -17.91
CA ASN A 163 -1.47 -30.97 -18.53
C ASN A 163 -1.13 -32.34 -17.91
N SER A 164 -1.28 -32.47 -16.58
CA SER A 164 -1.10 -33.75 -15.90
C SER A 164 -2.16 -34.77 -16.37
N ALA A 165 -3.42 -34.33 -16.54
CA ALA A 165 -4.48 -35.20 -17.05
C ALA A 165 -4.22 -35.64 -18.50
N LEU A 166 -3.75 -34.75 -19.37
CA LEU A 166 -3.37 -35.07 -20.74
C LEU A 166 -2.22 -36.09 -20.80
N LEU A 167 -1.20 -35.88 -19.95
CA LEU A 167 -0.05 -36.79 -19.86
C LEU A 167 -0.46 -38.20 -19.41
N LEU A 168 -1.28 -38.29 -18.36
CA LEU A 168 -1.81 -39.56 -17.87
C LEU A 168 -2.67 -40.24 -18.90
N SER A 169 -3.56 -39.51 -19.58
CA SER A 169 -4.43 -40.07 -20.64
C SER A 169 -3.62 -40.57 -21.83
N GLY A 170 -2.55 -39.89 -22.21
CA GLY A 170 -1.61 -40.34 -23.24
C GLY A 170 -0.86 -41.61 -22.82
N PHE A 171 -0.38 -41.67 -21.57
CA PHE A 171 0.30 -42.85 -21.03
C PHE A 171 -0.61 -44.07 -20.96
N MET A 172 -1.87 -43.87 -20.61
CA MET A 172 -2.89 -44.94 -20.59
C MET A 172 -3.38 -45.34 -22.00
N GLY A 173 -2.91 -44.71 -23.06
CA GLY A 173 -3.32 -44.97 -24.44
C GLY A 173 -4.75 -44.52 -24.81
N VAL A 174 -5.37 -43.69 -23.91
CA VAL A 174 -6.74 -43.19 -24.11
C VAL A 174 -6.81 -42.10 -25.19
N ILE A 175 -5.74 -41.30 -25.28
CA ILE A 175 -5.65 -40.16 -26.22
C ILE A 175 -4.40 -40.31 -27.08
N GLN A 176 -4.57 -40.09 -28.39
CA GLN A 176 -3.44 -40.09 -29.33
C GLN A 176 -2.49 -38.88 -29.04
N PRO A 177 -1.18 -39.02 -29.23
CA PRO A 177 -0.22 -37.94 -28.97
C PRO A 177 -0.50 -36.65 -29.73
N SER A 178 -0.98 -36.74 -30.97
CA SER A 178 -1.36 -35.58 -31.79
C SER A 178 -2.52 -34.80 -31.19
N VAL A 179 -3.54 -35.51 -30.67
CA VAL A 179 -4.69 -34.91 -30.00
C VAL A 179 -4.29 -34.26 -28.67
N SER A 180 -3.43 -34.95 -27.92
CA SER A 180 -2.87 -34.39 -26.67
C SER A 180 -2.11 -33.09 -26.90
N ALA A 181 -1.27 -33.04 -27.93
CA ALA A 181 -0.52 -31.84 -28.31
C ALA A 181 -1.46 -30.70 -28.75
N PHE A 182 -2.48 -31.01 -29.54
CA PHE A 182 -3.49 -30.04 -29.96
C PHE A 182 -4.23 -29.43 -28.74
N LEU A 183 -4.72 -30.28 -27.85
CA LEU A 183 -5.42 -29.84 -26.62
C LEU A 183 -4.54 -29.01 -25.71
N HIS A 184 -3.26 -29.38 -25.57
CA HIS A 184 -2.29 -28.58 -24.82
C HIS A 184 -2.15 -27.15 -25.38
N ASN A 185 -1.91 -27.02 -26.68
CA ASN A 185 -1.77 -25.74 -27.35
C ASN A 185 -3.08 -24.91 -27.27
N ALA A 186 -4.23 -25.54 -27.53
CA ALA A 186 -5.52 -24.88 -27.43
C ALA A 186 -5.82 -24.37 -26.03
N SER A 187 -5.49 -25.14 -24.98
CA SER A 187 -5.66 -24.72 -23.59
C SER A 187 -4.79 -23.53 -23.25
N THR A 188 -3.55 -23.50 -23.74
CA THR A 188 -2.62 -22.38 -23.55
C THR A 188 -3.16 -21.09 -24.20
N MET A 189 -3.63 -21.18 -25.44
CA MET A 189 -4.25 -20.05 -26.14
C MET A 189 -5.49 -19.52 -25.42
N MET A 190 -6.33 -20.42 -24.91
CA MET A 190 -7.53 -20.04 -24.14
C MET A 190 -7.17 -19.31 -22.84
N ILE A 191 -6.14 -19.75 -22.12
CA ILE A 191 -5.67 -19.10 -20.90
C ILE A 191 -5.09 -17.72 -21.21
N CYS A 192 -4.30 -17.61 -22.30
CA CYS A 192 -3.77 -16.32 -22.75
C CYS A 192 -4.90 -15.35 -23.09
N ALA A 193 -5.87 -15.75 -23.89
CA ALA A 193 -7.02 -14.92 -24.24
C ALA A 193 -7.80 -14.47 -23.00
N LYS A 194 -8.06 -15.39 -22.07
CA LYS A 194 -8.70 -15.07 -20.78
C LYS A 194 -7.88 -14.11 -19.94
N SER A 195 -6.56 -14.22 -19.97
CA SER A 195 -5.66 -13.35 -19.18
C SER A 195 -5.62 -11.93 -19.72
N MET A 196 -5.96 -11.69 -20.98
CA MET A 196 -6.07 -10.36 -21.58
C MET A 196 -7.32 -9.61 -21.13
N THR A 197 -8.29 -10.26 -20.52
CA THR A 197 -9.49 -9.57 -20.02
C THR A 197 -9.15 -8.66 -18.82
N PRO A 198 -9.67 -7.42 -18.76
CA PRO A 198 -9.37 -6.50 -17.67
C PRO A 198 -9.84 -7.05 -16.32
N LEU A 199 -9.02 -6.82 -15.28
CA LEU A 199 -9.36 -7.21 -13.89
C LEU A 199 -10.39 -6.26 -13.28
N THR A 200 -10.39 -5.00 -13.71
CA THR A 200 -11.32 -3.97 -13.22
C THR A 200 -12.56 -3.95 -14.11
N LYS A 201 -13.74 -4.09 -13.52
CA LYS A 201 -15.00 -3.88 -14.24
C LYS A 201 -15.09 -2.42 -14.70
N LYS A 202 -15.62 -2.19 -15.89
CA LYS A 202 -15.77 -0.84 -16.50
C LYS A 202 -16.50 0.16 -15.58
N ASN A 203 -17.30 -0.31 -14.62
CA ASN A 203 -17.99 0.50 -13.61
C ASN A 203 -17.10 1.00 -12.46
N ASP A 204 -15.92 0.44 -12.24
CA ASP A 204 -14.99 0.92 -11.20
C ASP A 204 -14.16 2.14 -11.66
N LYS A 205 -14.20 2.48 -12.95
CA LYS A 205 -13.48 3.65 -13.49
C LYS A 205 -14.07 5.00 -13.06
N GLY A 206 -15.27 5.05 -12.52
CA GLY A 206 -15.96 6.29 -12.16
C GLY A 206 -16.60 6.31 -10.76
N LYS A 207 -16.69 5.18 -10.10
CA LYS A 207 -17.06 5.18 -8.68
C LYS A 207 -15.79 5.40 -7.85
N ALA A 208 -15.47 6.66 -7.55
CA ALA A 208 -14.92 6.95 -6.24
C ALA A 208 -15.65 6.01 -5.27
N LEU A 209 -14.91 5.27 -4.43
CA LEU A 209 -15.51 4.41 -3.43
C LEU A 209 -16.47 5.29 -2.61
N SER A 210 -17.72 5.40 -3.07
CA SER A 210 -18.78 6.09 -2.34
C SER A 210 -19.03 5.20 -1.13
N LEU A 211 -18.50 5.67 -0.04
CA LEU A 211 -18.77 5.15 1.28
C LEU A 211 -20.24 5.40 1.59
N PRO A 212 -20.88 4.51 2.33
CA PRO A 212 -22.17 4.86 2.89
C PRO A 212 -21.95 6.13 3.71
N GLU A 213 -22.58 7.21 3.27
CA GLU A 213 -22.74 8.43 4.01
C GLU A 213 -23.37 8.03 5.34
N LYS A 214 -22.59 8.09 6.42
CA LYS A 214 -23.19 7.96 7.74
C LYS A 214 -24.12 9.15 7.89
N ALA A 215 -25.42 8.85 7.94
CA ALA A 215 -26.40 9.78 8.41
C ALA A 215 -25.89 10.39 9.72
N GLU A 216 -25.69 11.69 9.72
CA GLU A 216 -25.56 12.49 10.93
C GLU A 216 -26.90 12.38 11.68
N GLN A 217 -26.87 11.79 12.84
CA GLN A 217 -27.82 11.99 13.93
C GLN A 217 -27.04 12.30 15.18
#